data_b295f8e7a90fa0d471cb8b9b498edd76
#
_entry.id   b295f8e7a90fa0d471cb8b9b498edd76
#
_cell.length_a   1.000
_cell.length_b   1.000
_cell.length_c   1.000
_cell.angle_alpha   90.00
_cell.angle_beta   90.00
_cell.angle_gamma   90.00
#
_symmetry.space_group_name_H-M   'P 1'
#
loop_
_entity.id
_entity.type
_entity.pdbx_description
1 polymer ?
#
loop_
_entity_poly.entity_id
_entity_poly.type
_entity_poly.pdbx_seq_one_letter_code
_entity_poly.pdbx_strand_id
1 'polypeptide(L)'
;GEVATWMPPAWAAAIEWCAVLADLPALQHLARGGAPWPWMAADPRLRVLLDARASGDVGHAGNSDRGGPIEVQAMRSLLDTARAGRHDLLPLWRTEWHRRLPCAAASQGIDTHLVPLLVQHASTFAAPRAVDGWALRRQLHSRLVLLLRRRLVEPVTAFVYLALSALECERLRGELVRRAAFPRGGVAP
;
A
#
# COMPACT_ATOMS: atom_id res chain seq x y z
N GLY A 1 -8.94 7.68 7.28
CA GLY A 1 -8.66 8.79 6.35
C GLY A 1 -9.92 9.27 5.64
N GLU A 2 -9.85 10.42 4.97
CA GLU A 2 -11.00 11.09 4.35
C GLU A 2 -11.82 10.17 3.40
N VAL A 3 -11.16 9.37 2.56
CA VAL A 3 -11.86 8.45 1.64
C VAL A 3 -12.72 7.42 2.38
N ALA A 4 -12.34 7.02 3.58
CA ALA A 4 -13.14 6.08 4.38
C ALA A 4 -14.47 6.70 4.83
N THR A 5 -14.55 8.02 5.00
CA THR A 5 -15.79 8.71 5.38
C THR A 5 -16.81 8.82 4.26
N TRP A 6 -16.39 8.61 3.00
CA TRP A 6 -17.29 8.61 1.83
C TRP A 6 -18.06 7.30 1.68
N MET A 7 -17.65 6.27 2.40
CA MET A 7 -18.16 4.92 2.25
C MET A 7 -19.01 4.51 3.46
N PRO A 8 -19.93 3.55 3.27
CA PRO A 8 -20.61 2.93 4.41
C PRO A 8 -19.59 2.38 5.41
N PRO A 9 -19.88 2.43 6.73
CA PRO A 9 -18.91 2.04 7.78
C PRO A 9 -18.27 0.66 7.62
N ALA A 10 -19.02 -0.29 7.04
CA ALA A 10 -18.51 -1.64 6.77
C ALA A 10 -17.29 -1.69 5.83
N TRP A 11 -17.02 -0.64 5.05
CA TRP A 11 -15.89 -0.53 4.12
C TRP A 11 -14.69 0.20 4.70
N ALA A 12 -14.88 0.94 5.79
CA ALA A 12 -13.85 1.81 6.35
C ALA A 12 -12.55 1.05 6.64
N ALA A 13 -12.65 -0.11 7.30
CA ALA A 13 -11.49 -0.92 7.66
C ALA A 13 -10.67 -1.39 6.44
N ALA A 14 -11.32 -1.72 5.32
CA ALA A 14 -10.63 -2.14 4.09
C ALA A 14 -9.96 -0.94 3.40
N ILE A 15 -10.59 0.23 3.42
CA ILE A 15 -10.04 1.47 2.83
C ILE A 15 -8.84 1.96 3.65
N GLU A 16 -8.96 1.99 4.97
CA GLU A 16 -7.87 2.38 5.87
C GLU A 16 -6.67 1.46 5.73
N TRP A 17 -6.90 0.16 5.58
CA TRP A 17 -5.84 -0.81 5.34
C TRP A 17 -5.05 -0.56 4.05
N CYS A 18 -5.63 0.10 3.05
CA CYS A 18 -4.88 0.50 1.84
C CYS A 18 -3.73 1.47 2.15
N ALA A 19 -3.78 2.22 3.25
CA ALA A 19 -2.68 3.11 3.64
C ALA A 19 -1.39 2.35 3.95
N VAL A 20 -1.49 1.09 4.40
CA VAL A 20 -0.33 0.22 4.69
C VAL A 20 0.45 -0.15 3.43
N LEU A 21 -0.15 -0.06 2.23
CA LEU A 21 0.56 -0.29 0.95
C LEU A 21 1.78 0.63 0.79
N ALA A 22 1.69 1.87 1.25
CA ALA A 22 2.78 2.82 1.20
C ALA A 22 3.97 2.38 2.08
N ASP A 23 3.69 1.65 3.16
CA ASP A 23 4.68 1.22 4.14
C ASP A 23 5.26 -0.17 3.80
N LEU A 24 4.67 -0.93 2.86
CA LEU A 24 5.12 -2.29 2.54
C LEU A 24 6.60 -2.39 2.18
N PRO A 25 7.21 -1.48 1.39
CA PRO A 25 8.65 -1.54 1.11
C PRO A 25 9.51 -1.42 2.37
N ALA A 26 9.10 -0.55 3.30
CA ALA A 26 9.76 -0.36 4.59
C ALA A 26 9.63 -1.60 5.48
N LEU A 27 8.43 -2.14 5.57
CA LEU A 27 8.15 -3.37 6.31
C LEU A 27 8.88 -4.58 5.72
N GLN A 28 8.96 -4.68 4.39
CA GLN A 28 9.71 -5.74 3.70
C GLN A 28 11.21 -5.65 3.98
N HIS A 29 11.77 -4.43 4.03
CA HIS A 29 13.15 -4.20 4.42
C HIS A 29 13.39 -4.67 5.86
N LEU A 30 12.52 -4.31 6.80
CA LEU A 30 12.60 -4.74 8.20
C LEU A 30 12.39 -6.26 8.37
N ALA A 31 11.50 -6.89 7.58
CA ALA A 31 11.28 -8.33 7.60
C ALA A 31 12.52 -9.12 7.18
N ARG A 32 13.28 -8.59 6.23
CA ARG A 32 14.57 -9.17 5.77
C ARG A 32 15.73 -8.93 6.72
N GLY A 33 15.49 -8.32 7.89
CA GLY A 33 16.53 -8.02 8.88
C GLY A 33 17.27 -6.72 8.64
N GLY A 34 16.81 -5.87 7.69
CA GLY A 34 17.42 -4.57 7.44
C GLY A 34 17.35 -3.64 8.65
N ALA A 35 18.36 -2.77 8.79
CA ALA A 35 18.34 -1.72 9.78
C ALA A 35 17.27 -0.67 9.46
N PRO A 36 16.57 -0.11 10.45
CA PRO A 36 15.58 0.94 10.19
C PRO A 36 16.21 2.14 9.48
N TRP A 37 15.54 2.66 8.45
CA TRP A 37 15.95 3.91 7.82
C TRP A 37 15.60 5.10 8.74
N PRO A 38 16.38 6.20 8.74
CA PRO A 38 16.18 7.32 9.66
C PRO A 38 14.77 7.92 9.62
N TRP A 39 14.15 7.99 8.44
CA TRP A 39 12.81 8.54 8.27
C TRP A 39 11.70 7.68 8.91
N MET A 40 11.92 6.36 9.11
CA MET A 40 10.94 5.49 9.77
C MET A 40 10.71 5.88 11.23
N ALA A 41 11.73 6.40 11.90
CA ALA A 41 11.59 6.90 13.27
C ALA A 41 10.77 8.19 13.37
N ALA A 42 10.66 8.95 12.26
CA ALA A 42 9.84 10.15 12.19
C ALA A 42 8.37 9.83 11.88
N ASP A 43 8.06 8.67 11.29
CA ASP A 43 6.67 8.24 11.02
C ASP A 43 6.05 7.67 12.31
N PRO A 44 4.91 8.23 12.81
CA PRO A 44 4.31 7.80 14.06
C PRO A 44 3.90 6.32 14.08
N ARG A 45 3.47 5.75 12.94
CA ARG A 45 3.04 4.35 12.84
C ARG A 45 4.22 3.39 12.83
N LEU A 46 5.24 3.72 12.04
CA LEU A 46 6.45 2.91 11.95
C LEU A 46 7.28 3.00 13.23
N ARG A 47 7.33 4.16 13.89
CA ARG A 47 8.01 4.33 15.18
C ARG A 47 7.49 3.37 16.24
N VAL A 48 6.17 3.22 16.38
CA VAL A 48 5.57 2.27 17.34
C VAL A 48 6.03 0.82 17.07
N LEU A 49 6.20 0.45 15.79
CA LEU A 49 6.73 -0.87 15.42
C LEU A 49 8.22 -1.02 15.77
N LEU A 50 9.00 0.04 15.62
CA LEU A 50 10.44 0.05 15.93
C LEU A 50 10.69 0.01 17.44
N ASP A 51 9.93 0.78 18.23
CA ASP A 51 10.04 0.83 19.69
C ASP A 51 9.71 -0.54 20.33
N ALA A 52 8.67 -1.21 19.83
CA ALA A 52 8.32 -2.56 20.27
C ALA A 52 9.42 -3.60 19.96
N ARG A 53 10.16 -3.41 18.84
CA ARG A 53 11.31 -4.25 18.49
C ARG A 53 12.50 -4.03 19.42
N ALA A 54 12.78 -2.76 19.78
CA ALA A 54 13.88 -2.40 20.66
C ALA A 54 13.68 -2.91 22.11
N SER A 55 12.42 -3.00 22.54
CA SER A 55 12.06 -3.46 23.89
C SER A 55 12.21 -4.97 24.10
N GLY A 56 12.62 -5.74 23.09
CA GLY A 56 12.89 -7.19 23.22
C GLY A 56 11.66 -8.03 23.56
N ASP A 57 10.46 -7.53 23.39
CA ASP A 57 9.19 -8.21 23.72
C ASP A 57 8.85 -9.29 22.66
N VAL A 58 9.83 -10.22 22.49
CA VAL A 58 9.67 -11.43 21.70
C VAL A 58 9.03 -12.47 22.60
N GLY A 59 7.71 -12.54 22.61
CA GLY A 59 7.05 -13.77 22.98
C GLY A 59 6.59 -13.91 24.44
N HIS A 60 5.87 -12.94 24.99
CA HIS A 60 4.90 -13.26 26.04
C HIS A 60 3.49 -13.03 25.49
N ALA A 61 2.87 -14.12 25.04
CA ALA A 61 1.44 -14.22 24.80
C ALA A 61 0.72 -14.19 26.18
N GLY A 62 0.88 -13.10 26.90
CA GLY A 62 0.33 -12.84 28.22
C GLY A 62 -0.13 -11.40 28.29
N ASN A 63 -1.44 -11.22 28.05
CA ASN A 63 -2.27 -10.17 28.61
C ASN A 63 -1.67 -8.74 28.64
N SER A 64 -1.34 -8.20 27.47
CA SER A 64 -1.08 -6.77 27.29
C SER A 64 -2.20 -6.19 26.46
N ASP A 65 -3.24 -5.75 27.13
CA ASP A 65 -4.26 -4.80 26.65
C ASP A 65 -3.57 -3.42 26.41
N ARG A 66 -2.52 -3.43 25.62
CA ARG A 66 -1.83 -2.23 25.13
C ARG A 66 -2.52 -1.81 23.85
N GLY A 67 -3.60 -1.02 24.02
CA GLY A 67 -4.41 -0.41 23.00
C GLY A 67 -3.63 0.50 22.03
N GLY A 68 -2.77 -0.11 21.24
CA GLY A 68 -2.28 0.50 20.01
C GLY A 68 -3.38 0.42 18.95
N PRO A 69 -3.40 1.35 17.98
CA PRO A 69 -4.34 1.29 16.88
C PRO A 69 -4.35 -0.12 16.26
N ILE A 70 -5.53 -0.64 15.95
CA ILE A 70 -5.74 -2.00 15.36
C ILE A 70 -4.85 -2.21 14.13
N GLU A 71 -4.61 -1.16 13.37
CA GLU A 71 -3.70 -1.15 12.22
C GLU A 71 -2.25 -1.47 12.58
N VAL A 72 -1.72 -0.88 13.65
CA VAL A 72 -0.34 -1.11 14.09
C VAL A 72 -0.17 -2.57 14.54
N GLN A 73 -1.15 -3.14 15.20
CA GLN A 73 -1.14 -4.55 15.60
C GLN A 73 -1.18 -5.48 14.38
N ALA A 74 -2.00 -5.16 13.38
CA ALA A 74 -2.07 -5.91 12.13
C ALA A 74 -0.76 -5.79 11.32
N MET A 75 -0.14 -4.62 11.26
CA MET A 75 1.18 -4.42 10.64
C MET A 75 2.27 -5.23 11.34
N ARG A 76 2.23 -5.30 12.68
CA ARG A 76 3.15 -6.14 13.47
C ARG A 76 2.96 -7.62 13.11
N SER A 77 1.74 -8.10 13.10
CA SER A 77 1.42 -9.49 12.72
C SER A 77 1.90 -9.84 11.31
N LEU A 78 1.74 -8.92 10.34
CA LEU A 78 2.29 -9.09 9.00
C LEU A 78 3.81 -9.23 9.03
N LEU A 79 4.47 -8.33 9.75
CA LEU A 79 5.94 -8.31 9.85
C LEU A 79 6.48 -9.59 10.47
N ASP A 80 5.85 -10.08 11.54
CA ASP A 80 6.27 -11.30 12.24
C ASP A 80 6.04 -12.55 11.38
N THR A 81 4.88 -12.62 10.69
CA THR A 81 4.59 -13.70 9.73
C THR A 81 5.60 -13.72 8.59
N ALA A 82 5.94 -12.56 8.04
CA ALA A 82 6.93 -12.45 6.96
C ALA A 82 8.33 -12.88 7.41
N ARG A 83 8.72 -12.54 8.64
CA ARG A 83 10.00 -12.96 9.23
C ARG A 83 10.08 -14.46 9.44
N ALA A 84 9.03 -15.04 10.01
CA ALA A 84 8.99 -16.48 10.30
C ALA A 84 9.10 -17.34 9.04
N GLY A 85 8.42 -16.93 7.94
CA GLY A 85 8.37 -17.69 6.70
C GLY A 85 9.21 -17.16 5.55
N ARG A 86 9.93 -16.05 5.71
CA ARG A 86 10.62 -15.31 4.62
C ARG A 86 9.69 -14.97 3.45
N HIS A 87 8.43 -14.71 3.74
CA HIS A 87 7.41 -14.43 2.75
C HIS A 87 7.47 -12.99 2.23
N ASP A 88 6.99 -12.80 1.00
CA ASP A 88 6.65 -11.47 0.51
C ASP A 88 5.43 -10.93 1.27
N LEU A 89 5.49 -9.66 1.66
CA LEU A 89 4.43 -9.00 2.42
C LEU A 89 3.17 -8.72 1.58
N LEU A 90 3.29 -8.55 0.27
CA LEU A 90 2.15 -8.20 -0.58
C LEU A 90 1.03 -9.26 -0.58
N PRO A 91 1.32 -10.57 -0.71
CA PRO A 91 0.29 -11.60 -0.56
C PRO A 91 -0.36 -11.61 0.83
N LEU A 92 0.42 -11.42 1.90
CA LEU A 92 -0.08 -11.36 3.28
C LEU A 92 -0.98 -10.14 3.48
N TRP A 93 -0.55 -8.98 3.00
CA TRP A 93 -1.33 -7.75 3.00
C TRP A 93 -2.67 -7.94 2.27
N ARG A 94 -2.65 -8.59 1.09
CA ARG A 94 -3.84 -8.85 0.29
C ARG A 94 -4.83 -9.77 1.01
N THR A 95 -4.34 -10.83 1.66
CA THR A 95 -5.18 -11.73 2.46
C THR A 95 -5.90 -10.97 3.58
N GLU A 96 -5.17 -10.13 4.31
CA GLU A 96 -5.74 -9.31 5.38
C GLU A 96 -6.72 -8.26 4.83
N TRP A 97 -6.43 -7.67 3.67
CA TRP A 97 -7.33 -6.74 3.00
C TRP A 97 -8.67 -7.42 2.62
N HIS A 98 -8.62 -8.61 2.02
CA HIS A 98 -9.83 -9.37 1.69
C HIS A 98 -10.65 -9.70 2.94
N ARG A 99 -10.01 -10.02 4.06
CA ARG A 99 -10.70 -10.28 5.33
C ARG A 99 -11.46 -9.05 5.87
N ARG A 100 -11.01 -7.86 5.51
CA ARG A 100 -11.63 -6.57 5.92
C ARG A 100 -12.72 -6.09 4.96
N LEU A 101 -12.85 -6.70 3.79
CA LEU A 101 -13.95 -6.38 2.89
C LEU A 101 -15.28 -6.86 3.50
N PRO A 102 -16.39 -6.12 3.32
CA PRO A 102 -17.71 -6.63 3.66
C PRO A 102 -17.98 -7.91 2.85
N CYS A 103 -19.09 -8.57 3.02
CA CYS A 103 -19.38 -9.87 2.41
C CYS A 103 -18.94 -10.00 0.92
N ALA A 104 -18.73 -11.25 0.45
CA ALA A 104 -18.23 -11.57 -0.89
C ALA A 104 -19.07 -10.95 -2.03
N ALA A 105 -20.40 -10.84 -1.87
CA ALA A 105 -21.26 -10.22 -2.86
C ALA A 105 -20.97 -8.72 -3.05
N ALA A 106 -20.61 -8.02 -1.97
CA ALA A 106 -20.28 -6.60 -2.04
C ALA A 106 -18.88 -6.36 -2.64
N SER A 107 -17.94 -7.30 -2.46
CA SER A 107 -16.57 -7.19 -3.00
C SER A 107 -16.45 -7.63 -4.47
N GLN A 108 -17.50 -8.21 -5.05
CA GLN A 108 -17.47 -8.79 -6.39
C GLN A 108 -16.94 -7.81 -7.46
N GLY A 109 -17.35 -6.54 -7.44
CA GLY A 109 -16.86 -5.54 -8.37
C GLY A 109 -15.35 -5.26 -8.26
N ILE A 110 -14.79 -5.40 -7.06
CA ILE A 110 -13.37 -5.24 -6.80
C ILE A 110 -12.60 -6.43 -7.38
N ASP A 111 -13.00 -7.64 -7.04
CA ASP A 111 -12.34 -8.88 -7.46
C ASP A 111 -12.47 -9.13 -8.97
N THR A 112 -13.58 -8.72 -9.58
CA THR A 112 -13.83 -8.93 -11.00
C THR A 112 -13.15 -7.89 -11.89
N HIS A 113 -13.03 -6.64 -11.44
CA HIS A 113 -12.60 -5.55 -12.30
C HIS A 113 -11.29 -4.90 -11.88
N LEU A 114 -11.11 -4.56 -10.60
CA LEU A 114 -9.93 -3.82 -10.16
C LEU A 114 -8.72 -4.74 -9.94
N VAL A 115 -8.88 -5.81 -9.18
CA VAL A 115 -7.77 -6.71 -8.82
C VAL A 115 -7.09 -7.31 -10.07
N PRO A 116 -7.82 -7.88 -11.05
CA PRO A 116 -7.21 -8.42 -12.26
C PRO A 116 -6.43 -7.37 -13.06
N LEU A 117 -6.95 -6.14 -13.13
CA LEU A 117 -6.30 -5.03 -13.82
C LEU A 117 -4.97 -4.66 -13.16
N LEU A 118 -4.93 -4.58 -11.82
CA LEU A 118 -3.70 -4.29 -11.08
C LEU A 118 -2.69 -5.45 -11.17
N VAL A 119 -3.14 -6.69 -11.06
CA VAL A 119 -2.30 -7.89 -11.19
C VAL A 119 -1.69 -7.98 -12.59
N GLN A 120 -2.50 -7.76 -13.65
CA GLN A 120 -2.00 -7.73 -15.02
C GLN A 120 -0.94 -6.64 -15.21
N HIS A 121 -1.17 -5.44 -14.66
CA HIS A 121 -0.17 -4.37 -14.73
C HIS A 121 1.12 -4.76 -14.02
N ALA A 122 1.05 -5.28 -12.80
CA ALA A 122 2.22 -5.70 -12.03
C ALA A 122 3.01 -6.79 -12.74
N SER A 123 2.36 -7.80 -13.31
CA SER A 123 3.01 -8.88 -14.06
C SER A 123 3.71 -8.37 -15.32
N THR A 124 3.08 -7.44 -16.05
CA THR A 124 3.67 -6.83 -17.25
C THR A 124 4.87 -5.97 -16.88
N PHE A 125 4.81 -5.26 -15.75
CA PHE A 125 5.91 -4.42 -15.27
C PHE A 125 7.11 -5.25 -14.79
N ALA A 126 6.87 -6.43 -14.23
CA ALA A 126 7.89 -7.37 -13.77
C ALA A 126 8.52 -8.20 -14.89
N ALA A 127 8.01 -8.13 -16.11
CA ALA A 127 8.53 -8.91 -17.24
C ALA A 127 9.98 -8.49 -17.59
N PRO A 128 10.86 -9.44 -17.94
CA PRO A 128 12.29 -9.15 -18.16
C PRO A 128 12.59 -8.33 -19.42
N ARG A 129 11.60 -8.06 -20.27
CA ARG A 129 11.76 -7.21 -21.46
C ARG A 129 11.66 -5.76 -21.06
N ALA A 130 12.57 -4.92 -21.56
CA ALA A 130 12.51 -3.48 -21.39
C ALA A 130 11.20 -2.94 -22.01
N VAL A 131 10.24 -2.65 -21.17
CA VAL A 131 9.00 -2.01 -21.57
C VAL A 131 9.06 -0.56 -21.10
N ASP A 132 8.52 0.36 -21.91
CA ASP A 132 8.35 1.75 -21.46
C ASP A 132 7.43 1.80 -20.24
N GLY A 133 8.03 1.89 -19.05
CA GLY A 133 7.32 1.96 -17.79
C GLY A 133 6.34 3.12 -17.70
N TRP A 134 6.61 4.23 -18.40
CA TRP A 134 5.70 5.36 -18.48
C TRP A 134 4.47 5.06 -19.35
N ALA A 135 4.66 4.35 -20.47
CA ALA A 135 3.55 3.91 -21.30
C ALA A 135 2.63 2.96 -20.54
N LEU A 136 3.20 2.01 -19.78
CA LEU A 136 2.43 1.10 -18.94
C LEU A 136 1.63 1.83 -17.87
N ARG A 137 2.22 2.83 -17.19
CA ARG A 137 1.51 3.64 -16.19
C ARG A 137 0.39 4.46 -16.81
N ARG A 138 0.61 5.08 -17.97
CA ARG A 138 -0.46 5.79 -18.71
C ARG A 138 -1.59 4.86 -19.10
N GLN A 139 -1.26 3.65 -19.56
CA GLN A 139 -2.26 2.64 -19.91
C GLN A 139 -3.09 2.24 -18.67
N LEU A 140 -2.44 1.96 -17.53
CA LEU A 140 -3.14 1.67 -16.28
C LEU A 140 -4.04 2.83 -15.87
N HIS A 141 -3.53 4.06 -15.88
CA HIS A 141 -4.30 5.26 -15.57
C HIS A 141 -5.56 5.36 -16.43
N SER A 142 -5.43 5.22 -17.76
CA SER A 142 -6.58 5.30 -18.68
C SER A 142 -7.63 4.22 -18.40
N ARG A 143 -7.20 2.99 -18.08
CA ARG A 143 -8.11 1.89 -17.72
C ARG A 143 -8.82 2.15 -16.39
N LEU A 144 -8.10 2.68 -15.38
CA LEU A 144 -8.68 3.05 -14.08
C LEU A 144 -9.70 4.20 -14.22
N VAL A 145 -9.40 5.22 -15.02
CA VAL A 145 -10.34 6.31 -15.29
C VAL A 145 -11.61 5.78 -15.97
N LEU A 146 -11.46 4.86 -16.92
CA LEU A 146 -12.61 4.23 -17.57
C LEU A 146 -13.45 3.42 -16.58
N LEU A 147 -12.79 2.64 -15.70
CA LEU A 147 -13.45 1.86 -14.66
C LEU A 147 -14.18 2.78 -13.68
N LEU A 148 -13.53 3.88 -13.23
CA LEU A 148 -14.15 4.89 -12.38
C LEU A 148 -15.45 5.42 -12.99
N ARG A 149 -15.42 5.85 -14.25
CA ARG A 149 -16.59 6.41 -14.93
C ARG A 149 -17.73 5.41 -15.09
N ARG A 150 -17.42 4.12 -15.29
CA ARG A 150 -18.41 3.06 -15.46
C ARG A 150 -19.06 2.60 -14.16
N ARG A 151 -18.41 2.83 -13.02
CA ARG A 151 -18.78 2.24 -11.72
C ARG A 151 -18.94 3.28 -10.61
N LEU A 152 -19.31 4.53 -10.98
CA LEU A 152 -19.34 5.68 -10.04
C LEU A 152 -20.16 5.46 -8.76
N VAL A 153 -21.20 4.63 -8.81
CA VAL A 153 -22.08 4.36 -7.66
C VAL A 153 -21.75 3.05 -6.93
N GLU A 154 -20.71 2.35 -7.38
CA GLU A 154 -20.30 1.09 -6.78
C GLU A 154 -19.15 1.29 -5.78
N PRO A 155 -19.04 0.45 -4.74
CA PRO A 155 -17.95 0.55 -3.75
C PRO A 155 -16.54 0.48 -4.34
N VAL A 156 -16.35 -0.20 -5.48
CA VAL A 156 -15.07 -0.27 -6.19
C VAL A 156 -14.51 1.11 -6.55
N THR A 157 -15.37 2.11 -6.69
CA THR A 157 -15.00 3.49 -7.03
C THR A 157 -14.00 4.08 -6.04
N ALA A 158 -14.17 3.86 -4.75
CA ALA A 158 -13.24 4.35 -3.74
C ALA A 158 -11.83 3.75 -3.89
N PHE A 159 -11.74 2.47 -4.18
CA PHE A 159 -10.46 1.79 -4.39
C PHE A 159 -9.81 2.18 -5.72
N VAL A 160 -10.61 2.41 -6.78
CA VAL A 160 -10.11 2.94 -8.05
C VAL A 160 -9.57 4.35 -7.87
N TYR A 161 -10.25 5.18 -7.08
CA TYR A 161 -9.77 6.53 -6.75
C TYR A 161 -8.43 6.47 -5.99
N LEU A 162 -8.30 5.59 -4.99
CA LEU A 162 -7.03 5.39 -4.28
C LEU A 162 -5.90 4.94 -5.22
N ALA A 163 -6.19 4.03 -6.16
CA ALA A 163 -5.22 3.57 -7.14
C ALA A 163 -4.77 4.70 -8.10
N LEU A 164 -5.71 5.56 -8.54
CA LEU A 164 -5.40 6.75 -9.35
C LEU A 164 -4.55 7.75 -8.56
N SER A 165 -4.89 7.99 -7.29
CA SER A 165 -4.11 8.87 -6.41
C SER A 165 -2.69 8.35 -6.20
N ALA A 166 -2.51 7.03 -6.02
CA ALA A 166 -1.19 6.41 -5.92
C ALA A 166 -0.35 6.60 -7.19
N LEU A 167 -0.95 6.42 -8.39
CA LEU A 167 -0.27 6.68 -9.66
C LEU A 167 0.16 8.14 -9.81
N GLU A 168 -0.67 9.08 -9.36
CA GLU A 168 -0.32 10.50 -9.40
C GLU A 168 0.82 10.83 -8.42
N CYS A 169 0.80 10.26 -7.22
CA CYS A 169 1.92 10.39 -6.28
C CYS A 169 3.23 9.83 -6.85
N GLU A 170 3.17 8.67 -7.51
CA GLU A 170 4.33 8.08 -8.20
C GLU A 170 4.85 8.98 -9.34
N ARG A 171 3.94 9.60 -10.10
CA ARG A 171 4.31 10.56 -11.15
C ARG A 171 5.03 11.78 -10.58
N LEU A 172 4.48 12.36 -9.51
CA LEU A 172 5.08 13.51 -8.83
C LEU A 172 6.43 13.15 -8.22
N ARG A 173 6.53 12.00 -7.57
CA ARG A 173 7.80 11.51 -7.02
C ARG A 173 8.87 11.36 -8.12
N GLY A 174 8.49 10.73 -9.24
CA GLY A 174 9.41 10.58 -10.39
C GLY A 174 9.89 11.93 -10.94
N GLU A 175 9.00 12.92 -11.03
CA GLU A 175 9.36 14.26 -11.48
C GLU A 175 10.27 14.99 -10.48
N LEU A 176 10.02 14.86 -9.17
CA LEU A 176 10.89 15.43 -8.14
C LEU A 176 12.30 14.81 -8.16
N VAL A 177 12.39 13.48 -8.27
CA VAL A 177 13.67 12.78 -8.39
C VAL A 177 14.41 13.22 -9.65
N ARG A 178 13.71 13.32 -10.78
CA ARG A 178 14.31 13.83 -12.04
C ARG A 178 14.88 15.24 -11.88
N ARG A 179 14.13 16.14 -11.25
CA ARG A 179 14.60 17.52 -11.00
C ARG A 179 15.78 17.57 -10.05
N ALA A 180 15.80 16.73 -9.02
CA ALA A 180 16.90 16.65 -8.08
C ALA A 180 18.17 16.07 -8.72
N ALA A 181 18.02 15.01 -9.54
CA ALA A 181 19.14 14.35 -10.21
C ALA A 181 19.70 15.16 -11.41
N PHE A 182 18.84 15.94 -12.08
CA PHE A 182 19.18 16.73 -13.24
C PHE A 182 18.71 18.18 -13.03
N PRO A 183 19.37 18.93 -12.13
CA PRO A 183 19.05 20.34 -11.97
C PRO A 183 19.29 21.01 -13.33
N ARG A 184 18.28 21.69 -13.86
CA ARG A 184 18.46 22.54 -15.04
C ARG A 184 19.56 23.53 -14.68
N GLY A 185 20.71 23.40 -15.33
CA GLY A 185 21.81 24.30 -15.12
C GLY A 185 21.27 25.72 -15.24
N GLY A 186 21.38 26.49 -14.16
CA GLY A 186 21.03 27.89 -14.21
C GLY A 186 21.86 28.50 -15.34
N VAL A 187 21.19 29.01 -16.36
CA VAL A 187 21.79 30.02 -17.20
C VAL A 187 22.08 31.15 -16.22
N ALA A 188 23.35 31.21 -15.79
CA ALA A 188 23.81 32.36 -15.02
C ALA A 188 23.55 33.60 -15.88
N PRO A 189 23.05 34.69 -15.30
CA PRO A 189 22.82 35.94 -16.00
C PRO A 189 24.10 36.53 -16.56
#